data_8876d0a2fad7a371aaa6a653f8c232eb
#
_entry.id   8876d0a2fad7a371aaa6a653f8c232eb
#
_cell.length_a   1.000
_cell.length_b   1.000
_cell.length_c   1.000
_cell.angle_alpha   90.00
_cell.angle_beta   90.00
_cell.angle_gamma   90.00
#
_symmetry.space_group_name_H-M   'P 1'
#
loop_
_entity.id
_entity.type
_entity.pdbx_description
1 polymer ?
#
loop_
_entity_poly.entity_id
_entity_poly.type
_entity_poly.pdbx_seq_one_letter_code
_entity_poly.pdbx_strand_id
1 'polypeptide(L)' 'MIFHVTLEKAEDGWIVAECPALPGCVSQGKDEKEALENIKEAITAWLWAEDQRAAAALPHEAGVQPIVVSV' A
#
# COMPACT_ATOMS: atom_id res chain seq x y z
N MET A 1 -6.64 9.92 2.83
CA MET A 1 -6.04 9.18 3.95
C MET A 1 -4.58 9.60 4.14
N ILE A 2 -4.12 9.58 5.36
CA ILE A 2 -2.75 9.99 5.72
C ILE A 2 -2.03 8.80 6.33
N PHE A 3 -0.85 8.48 5.81
CA PHE A 3 0.00 7.42 6.35
C PHE A 3 1.35 7.97 6.73
N HIS A 4 1.91 7.43 7.80
CA HIS A 4 3.30 7.67 8.13
C HIS A 4 4.17 6.65 7.41
N VAL A 5 5.30 7.10 6.93
CA VAL A 5 6.32 6.22 6.33
C VAL A 5 7.65 6.46 7.00
N THR A 6 8.49 5.44 7.00
CA THR A 6 9.87 5.56 7.47
C THR A 6 10.81 5.52 6.26
N LEU A 7 11.91 6.25 6.35
CA LEU A 7 12.97 6.25 5.35
C LEU A 7 14.26 5.78 6.00
N GLU A 8 14.97 4.89 5.34
CA GLU A 8 16.25 4.38 5.81
C GLU A 8 17.21 4.27 4.64
N LYS A 9 18.44 4.70 4.85
CA LYS A 9 19.48 4.58 3.82
C LYS A 9 20.13 3.20 3.92
N ALA A 10 20.06 2.44 2.83
CA ALA A 10 20.70 1.14 2.74
C ALA A 10 22.19 1.27 2.48
N GLU A 11 22.94 0.19 2.67
CA GLU A 11 24.39 0.18 2.49
C GLU A 11 24.83 0.57 1.08
N ASP A 12 24.03 0.25 0.07
CA ASP A 12 24.30 0.58 -1.33
C ASP A 12 23.94 2.03 -1.69
N GLY A 13 23.46 2.81 -0.72
CA GLY A 13 23.08 4.21 -0.91
C GLY A 13 21.63 4.43 -1.32
N TRP A 14 20.89 3.38 -1.60
CA TRP A 14 19.45 3.49 -1.88
C TRP A 14 18.67 3.87 -0.64
N ILE A 15 17.56 4.54 -0.83
CA ILE A 15 16.65 4.89 0.26
C ILE A 15 15.48 3.90 0.24
N VAL A 16 15.29 3.23 1.37
CA VAL A 16 14.17 2.30 1.56
C VAL A 16 13.05 3.02 2.30
N ALA A 17 11.85 2.95 1.75
CA ALA A 17 10.65 3.52 2.36
C ALA A 17 9.74 2.39 2.82
N GLU A 18 9.17 2.54 4.00
CA GLU A 18 8.24 1.56 4.54
C GLU A 18 7.03 2.25 5.14
N CYS A 19 5.86 1.65 4.97
CA CYS A 19 4.63 2.10 5.62
C CYS A 19 4.29 1.12 6.75
N PRO A 20 4.61 1.45 8.00
CA PRO A 20 4.43 0.51 9.13
C PRO A 20 2.99 0.06 9.36
N ALA A 21 2.01 0.90 9.00
CA ALA A 21 0.60 0.56 9.16
C ALA A 21 0.14 -0.56 8.22
N LEU A 22 0.86 -0.78 7.12
CA LEU A 22 0.50 -1.75 6.09
C LEU A 22 1.59 -2.81 5.98
N PRO A 23 1.40 -3.99 6.60
CA PRO A 23 2.44 -5.02 6.61
C PRO A 23 2.94 -5.41 5.22
N GLY A 24 4.25 -5.38 5.03
CA GLY A 24 4.87 -5.72 3.75
C GLY A 24 4.86 -4.59 2.72
N CYS A 25 4.33 -3.41 3.06
CA CYS A 25 4.32 -2.28 2.14
C CYS A 25 5.65 -1.54 2.22
N VAL A 26 6.55 -1.88 1.31
CA VAL A 26 7.92 -1.37 1.25
C VAL A 26 8.23 -0.97 -0.19
N SER A 27 9.01 0.09 -0.35
CA SER A 27 9.51 0.51 -1.64
C SER A 27 10.90 1.13 -1.50
N GLN A 28 11.51 1.54 -2.59
CA GLN A 28 12.84 2.15 -2.56
C GLN A 28 13.01 3.14 -3.70
N GLY A 29 14.04 3.95 -3.58
CA GLY A 29 14.41 4.91 -4.60
C GLY A 29 15.88 5.31 -4.48
N LYS A 30 16.40 5.97 -5.50
CA LYS A 30 17.79 6.44 -5.50
C LYS A 30 17.99 7.58 -4.52
N ASP A 31 16.96 8.35 -4.26
CA ASP A 31 16.95 9.46 -3.32
C ASP A 31 15.59 9.48 -2.57
N GLU A 32 15.46 10.40 -1.63
CA GLU A 32 14.23 10.51 -0.82
C GLU A 32 13.01 10.82 -1.67
N LYS A 33 13.15 11.69 -2.67
CA LYS A 33 12.03 12.06 -3.53
C LYS A 33 11.47 10.86 -4.27
N GLU A 34 12.36 10.08 -4.89
CA GLU A 34 11.96 8.88 -5.62
C GLU A 34 11.37 7.82 -4.68
N ALA A 35 11.99 7.62 -3.52
CA ALA A 35 11.49 6.67 -2.53
C ALA A 35 10.08 7.05 -2.05
N LEU A 36 9.82 8.34 -1.81
CA LEU A 36 8.52 8.82 -1.39
C LEU A 36 7.46 8.66 -2.49
N GLU A 37 7.81 8.94 -3.73
CA GLU A 37 6.91 8.72 -4.86
C GLU A 37 6.56 7.26 -5.01
N ASN A 38 7.57 6.38 -4.90
CA ASN A 38 7.38 4.94 -5.04
C ASN A 38 6.57 4.35 -3.89
N ILE A 39 6.75 4.81 -2.65
CA ILE A 39 5.96 4.29 -1.54
C ILE A 39 4.49 4.72 -1.63
N LYS A 40 4.20 5.88 -2.19
CA LYS A 40 2.82 6.29 -2.44
C LYS A 40 2.11 5.33 -3.39
N GLU A 41 2.78 4.94 -4.46
CA GLU A 41 2.25 3.95 -5.40
C GLU A 41 2.08 2.59 -4.73
N ALA A 42 3.05 2.19 -3.91
CA ALA A 42 3.00 0.93 -3.18
C ALA A 42 1.83 0.90 -2.19
N ILE A 43 1.57 1.99 -1.50
CA ILE A 43 0.42 2.11 -0.58
C ILE A 43 -0.88 1.95 -1.34
N THR A 44 -1.03 2.64 -2.47
CA THR A 44 -2.23 2.55 -3.30
C THR A 44 -2.45 1.12 -3.79
N ALA A 45 -1.41 0.47 -4.28
CA ALA A 45 -1.48 -0.91 -4.76
C ALA A 45 -1.81 -1.88 -3.63
N TRP A 46 -1.22 -1.67 -2.44
CA TRP A 46 -1.46 -2.51 -1.27
C TRP A 46 -2.93 -2.44 -0.83
N LEU A 47 -3.48 -1.23 -0.74
CA LEU A 47 -4.88 -1.03 -0.37
C LEU A 47 -5.83 -1.63 -1.39
N TRP A 48 -5.53 -1.48 -2.67
CA TRP A 48 -6.32 -2.08 -3.74
C TRP A 48 -6.32 -3.61 -3.64
N ALA A 49 -5.16 -4.22 -3.39
CA ALA A 49 -5.04 -5.67 -3.27
C ALA A 49 -5.82 -6.20 -2.05
N GLU A 50 -5.80 -5.46 -0.93
CA GLU A 50 -6.56 -5.83 0.26
C GLU A 50 -8.07 -5.75 0.00
N ASP A 51 -8.52 -4.72 -0.70
CA ASP A 51 -9.92 -4.58 -1.06
C ASP A 51 -10.38 -5.73 -1.96
N GLN A 52 -9.56 -6.11 -2.95
CA GLN A 52 -9.86 -7.22 -3.83
C GLN A 52 -9.96 -8.55 -3.07
N ARG A 53 -9.07 -8.78 -2.12
CA ARG A 53 -9.11 -9.98 -1.27
C ARG A 53 -10.36 -10.00 -0.40
N ALA A 54 -10.71 -8.88 0.21
CA ALA A 54 -11.90 -8.77 1.03
C ALA A 54 -13.17 -9.03 0.22
N ALA A 55 -13.24 -8.47 -0.98
CA ALA A 55 -14.38 -8.67 -1.88
C ALA A 55 -14.51 -10.14 -2.31
N ALA A 56 -13.37 -10.79 -2.61
CA ALA A 56 -13.36 -12.21 -2.99
C ALA A 56 -13.77 -13.13 -1.85
N ALA A 57 -13.59 -12.72 -0.59
CA ALA A 57 -13.95 -13.48 0.59
C ALA A 57 -15.41 -13.29 1.01
N LEU A 58 -16.17 -12.40 0.35
CA LEU A 58 -17.57 -12.17 0.69
C LEU A 58 -18.41 -13.41 0.39
N PRO A 59 -19.39 -13.73 1.27
CA PRO A 59 -20.27 -14.88 1.03
C PRO A 59 -21.15 -14.63 -0.21
N HIS A 60 -21.37 -15.69 -0.97
CA HIS A 60 -22.26 -15.69 -2.15
C HIS A 60 -23.70 -16.00 -1.73
N GLU A 61 -24.21 -15.24 -0.78
CA GLU A 61 -25.57 -15.42 -0.28
C GLU A 61 -26.52 -14.43 -0.96
N ALA A 62 -27.77 -14.86 -1.13
CA ALA A 62 -28.81 -13.96 -1.64
C ALA A 62 -28.99 -12.78 -0.68
N GLY A 63 -29.01 -11.57 -1.23
CA GLY A 63 -29.14 -10.35 -0.45
C GLY A 63 -27.82 -9.72 -0.01
N VAL A 64 -26.68 -10.38 -0.27
CA VAL A 64 -25.36 -9.80 -0.01
C VAL A 64 -24.76 -9.40 -1.35
N GLN A 65 -24.59 -8.09 -1.57
CA GLN A 65 -24.03 -7.56 -2.81
C GLN A 65 -22.84 -6.65 -2.54
N PRO A 66 -21.69 -6.93 -3.13
CA PRO A 66 -20.57 -5.99 -3.06
C PRO A 66 -20.86 -4.77 -3.94
N ILE A 67 -20.71 -3.59 -3.36
CA ILE A 67 -20.90 -2.32 -4.07
C ILE A 67 -19.61 -1.53 -3.94
N VAL A 68 -19.10 -1.04 -5.06
CA VAL A 68 -17.89 -0.24 -5.09
C VAL A 68 -18.23 1.21 -4.73
N VAL A 69 -17.50 1.75 -3.77
CA VAL A 69 -17.62 3.17 -3.41
C VAL A 69 -16.26 3.84 -3.52
N SER A 70 -16.28 5.11 -3.86
CA SER A 70 -15.06 5.93 -3.92
C SER A 70 -15.03 6.88 -2.72
N VAL A 71 -13.89 6.98 -2.08
CA VAL A 71 -13.70 7.87 -0.93
C VAL A 71 -12.58 8.87 -1.18
#